data_c76fe9a6697bdde237eecfd20be444f2
#
_entry.id   c76fe9a6697bdde237eecfd20be444f2
#
_cell.length_a   1.000
_cell.length_b   1.000
_cell.length_c   1.000
_cell.angle_alpha   90.00
_cell.angle_beta   90.00
_cell.angle_gamma   90.00
#
_symmetry.space_group_name_H-M   'P 1'
#
loop_
_entity.id
_entity.type
_entity.pdbx_description
1 polymer ?
#
loop_
_entity_poly.entity_id
_entity_poly.type
_entity_poly.pdbx_seq_one_letter_code
_entity_poly.pdbx_strand_id
1 'polypeptide(L)'
;MTIHNAPVDIREKLAIPEAEWPRAIEELTAFPHIEEAAVLSTCNRMEMYVVGLSWHRGVREIEEWMSVMSGVPLEELRPYLFLKRDRDATWHLLRVASGLDSLVMGEGQILAQVKAVRSCRPLPLSVDRPRALDTAVWRSALPALRWRAYL
;
A
#
# COMPACT_ATOMS: atom_id res chain seq x y z
N MET A 1 -3.66 6.86 3.71
CA MET A 1 -4.85 7.66 4.00
C MET A 1 -5.89 6.81 4.71
N THR A 2 -6.51 7.31 5.75
CA THR A 2 -7.47 6.58 6.57
C THR A 2 -8.66 7.47 6.94
N ILE A 3 -9.68 6.88 7.58
CA ILE A 3 -10.83 7.63 8.14
C ILE A 3 -10.43 8.70 9.17
N HIS A 4 -9.23 8.61 9.73
CA HIS A 4 -8.77 9.54 10.75
C HIS A 4 -8.22 10.85 10.15
N ASN A 5 -7.89 10.86 8.86
CA ASN A 5 -7.22 11.99 8.23
C ASN A 5 -7.79 12.43 6.88
N ALA A 6 -8.81 11.73 6.35
CA ALA A 6 -9.39 12.09 5.06
C ALA A 6 -10.93 12.05 5.09
N PRO A 7 -11.61 13.05 4.51
CA PRO A 7 -13.05 13.07 4.38
C PRO A 7 -13.55 11.95 3.46
N VAL A 8 -14.84 11.62 3.57
CA VAL A 8 -15.44 10.47 2.87
C VAL A 8 -15.36 10.62 1.36
N ASP A 9 -15.67 11.81 0.85
CA ASP A 9 -15.66 12.12 -0.59
C ASP A 9 -14.29 11.91 -1.25
N ILE A 10 -13.22 12.26 -0.56
CA ILE A 10 -11.85 12.00 -1.04
C ILE A 10 -11.53 10.51 -0.99
N ARG A 11 -11.95 9.81 0.09
CA ARG A 11 -11.69 8.37 0.22
C ARG A 11 -12.45 7.56 -0.84
N GLU A 12 -13.70 7.93 -1.13
CA GLU A 12 -14.50 7.27 -2.17
C GLU A 12 -13.88 7.40 -3.57
N LYS A 13 -13.32 8.57 -3.90
CA LYS A 13 -12.62 8.78 -5.17
C LYS A 13 -11.33 7.97 -5.30
N LEU A 14 -10.72 7.61 -4.18
CA LEU A 14 -9.48 6.81 -4.13
C LEU A 14 -9.74 5.33 -3.85
N ALA A 15 -10.98 4.94 -3.57
CA ALA A 15 -11.32 3.55 -3.29
C ALA A 15 -11.11 2.69 -4.54
N ILE A 16 -10.37 1.59 -4.36
CA ILE A 16 -10.11 0.61 -5.42
C ILE A 16 -10.80 -0.69 -5.02
N PRO A 17 -11.76 -1.18 -5.80
CA PRO A 17 -12.37 -2.50 -5.57
C PRO A 17 -11.31 -3.60 -5.58
N GLU A 18 -11.48 -4.63 -4.76
CA GLU A 18 -10.52 -5.74 -4.64
C GLU A 18 -10.21 -6.40 -6.00
N ALA A 19 -11.21 -6.49 -6.86
CA ALA A 19 -11.06 -7.04 -8.22
C ALA A 19 -10.09 -6.22 -9.10
N GLU A 20 -9.88 -4.94 -8.79
CA GLU A 20 -9.00 -4.03 -9.55
C GLU A 20 -7.59 -3.91 -8.93
N TRP A 21 -7.34 -4.50 -7.76
CA TRP A 21 -6.02 -4.45 -7.15
C TRP A 21 -4.89 -4.99 -8.03
N PRO A 22 -5.05 -6.11 -8.76
CA PRO A 22 -4.01 -6.58 -9.68
C PRO A 22 -3.63 -5.55 -10.73
N ARG A 23 -4.62 -4.88 -11.34
CA ARG A 23 -4.40 -3.81 -12.32
C ARG A 23 -3.67 -2.62 -11.72
N ALA A 24 -4.10 -2.16 -10.54
CA ALA A 24 -3.45 -1.06 -9.84
C ALA A 24 -1.98 -1.38 -9.51
N ILE A 25 -1.68 -2.63 -9.12
CA ILE A 25 -0.33 -3.10 -8.85
C ILE A 25 0.51 -3.10 -10.13
N GLU A 26 -0.05 -3.56 -11.27
CA GLU A 26 0.62 -3.52 -12.56
C GLU A 26 0.96 -2.09 -12.99
N GLU A 27 0.01 -1.18 -12.87
CA GLU A 27 0.20 0.23 -13.18
C GLU A 27 1.29 0.87 -12.30
N LEU A 28 1.28 0.60 -10.99
CA LEU A 28 2.29 1.09 -10.06
C LEU A 28 3.69 0.53 -10.36
N THR A 29 3.79 -0.76 -10.65
CA THR A 29 5.07 -1.41 -10.95
C THR A 29 5.59 -1.12 -12.36
N ALA A 30 4.80 -0.48 -13.21
CA ALA A 30 5.26 0.06 -14.49
C ALA A 30 6.13 1.33 -14.35
N PHE A 31 6.06 2.01 -13.20
CA PHE A 31 6.93 3.17 -12.94
C PHE A 31 8.38 2.76 -12.71
N PRO A 32 9.34 3.54 -13.24
CA PRO A 32 10.77 3.16 -13.24
C PRO A 32 11.40 3.06 -11.85
N HIS A 33 10.80 3.66 -10.81
CA HIS A 33 11.36 3.67 -9.47
C HIS A 33 10.55 2.83 -8.48
N ILE A 34 9.56 2.05 -8.94
CA ILE A 34 8.76 1.14 -8.13
C ILE A 34 9.04 -0.30 -8.55
N GLU A 35 9.67 -1.07 -7.68
CA GLU A 35 9.99 -2.48 -7.93
C GLU A 35 8.86 -3.43 -7.55
N GLU A 36 8.21 -3.15 -6.44
CA GLU A 36 7.10 -3.96 -5.94
C GLU A 36 6.01 -3.05 -5.37
N ALA A 37 4.77 -3.45 -5.54
CA ALA A 37 3.63 -2.74 -4.98
C ALA A 37 2.61 -3.71 -4.39
N ALA A 38 1.89 -3.23 -3.38
CA ALA A 38 0.74 -3.88 -2.79
C ALA A 38 -0.30 -2.80 -2.45
N VAL A 39 -1.56 -3.07 -2.73
CA VAL A 39 -2.67 -2.15 -2.50
C VAL A 39 -3.58 -2.73 -1.43
N LEU A 40 -3.90 -1.94 -0.42
CA LEU A 40 -4.90 -2.24 0.59
C LEU A 40 -5.96 -1.13 0.58
N SER A 41 -7.06 -1.39 -0.10
CA SER A 41 -8.19 -0.47 -0.20
C SER A 41 -9.42 -1.08 0.45
N THR A 42 -9.96 -0.40 1.44
CA THR A 42 -11.17 -0.78 2.18
C THR A 42 -12.08 0.43 2.34
N CYS A 43 -13.27 0.27 2.92
CA CYS A 43 -14.14 1.41 3.22
C CYS A 43 -13.47 2.46 4.14
N ASN A 44 -12.50 2.04 4.96
CA ASN A 44 -11.91 2.87 6.00
C ASN A 44 -10.49 3.37 5.68
N ARG A 45 -9.83 2.79 4.67
CA ARG A 45 -8.45 3.14 4.33
C ARG A 45 -8.10 2.86 2.88
N MET A 46 -7.20 3.65 2.37
CA MET A 46 -6.49 3.40 1.13
C MET A 46 -5.00 3.50 1.43
N GLU A 47 -4.29 2.40 1.29
CA GLU A 47 -2.86 2.29 1.58
C GLU A 47 -2.12 1.55 0.47
N MET A 48 -0.96 2.06 0.12
CA MET A 48 -0.06 1.42 -0.84
C MET A 48 1.26 1.13 -0.15
N TYR A 49 1.71 -0.10 -0.27
CA TYR A 49 3.00 -0.56 0.23
C TYR A 49 3.88 -0.86 -0.96
N VAL A 50 5.01 -0.19 -1.05
CA VAL A 50 5.89 -0.31 -2.22
C VAL A 50 7.34 -0.52 -1.83
N VAL A 51 8.07 -1.21 -2.70
CA VAL A 51 9.52 -1.23 -2.69
C VAL A 51 9.99 -0.32 -3.81
N GLY A 52 10.68 0.75 -3.44
CA GLY A 52 11.15 1.74 -4.41
C GLY A 52 12.67 1.85 -4.47
N LEU A 53 13.19 2.08 -5.67
CA LEU A 53 14.61 2.33 -5.92
C LEU A 53 15.06 3.68 -5.40
N SER A 54 14.16 4.66 -5.38
CA SER A 54 14.42 6.01 -4.93
C SER A 54 13.24 6.56 -4.15
N TRP A 55 13.47 7.01 -2.92
CA TRP A 55 12.44 7.58 -2.07
C TRP A 55 11.69 8.72 -2.75
N HIS A 56 12.39 9.79 -3.11
CA HIS A 56 11.73 10.99 -3.63
C HIS A 56 11.02 10.76 -4.96
N ARG A 57 11.59 9.95 -5.84
CA ARG A 57 11.00 9.66 -7.15
C ARG A 57 9.81 8.72 -7.01
N GLY A 58 9.94 7.65 -6.23
CA GLY A 58 8.84 6.73 -5.99
C GLY A 58 7.63 7.39 -5.31
N VAL A 59 7.86 8.30 -4.35
CA VAL A 59 6.75 9.10 -3.75
C VAL A 59 6.04 9.90 -4.84
N ARG A 60 6.77 10.62 -5.69
CA ARG A 60 6.16 11.43 -6.75
C ARG A 60 5.37 10.58 -7.75
N GLU A 61 5.90 9.42 -8.13
CA GLU A 61 5.23 8.50 -9.04
C GLU A 61 3.91 8.00 -8.44
N ILE A 62 3.89 7.65 -7.16
CA ILE A 62 2.67 7.24 -6.46
C ILE A 62 1.67 8.38 -6.33
N GLU A 63 2.12 9.57 -5.93
CA GLU A 63 1.27 10.76 -5.82
C GLU A 63 0.64 11.11 -7.17
N GLU A 64 1.41 11.05 -8.25
CA GLU A 64 0.95 11.30 -9.62
C GLU A 64 -0.08 10.24 -10.04
N TRP A 65 0.21 8.97 -9.80
CA TRP A 65 -0.72 7.89 -10.09
C TRP A 65 -2.04 8.04 -9.31
N MET A 66 -1.98 8.38 -8.01
CA MET A 66 -3.17 8.62 -7.19
C MET A 66 -4.01 9.77 -7.72
N SER A 67 -3.37 10.87 -8.14
CA SER A 67 -4.05 12.03 -8.70
C SER A 67 -4.75 11.69 -10.02
N VAL A 68 -4.09 10.95 -10.89
CA VAL A 68 -4.66 10.52 -12.18
C VAL A 68 -5.82 9.55 -11.96
N MET A 69 -5.65 8.55 -11.10
CA MET A 69 -6.63 7.52 -10.83
C MET A 69 -7.90 8.07 -10.18
N SER A 70 -7.76 8.99 -9.24
CA SER A 70 -8.88 9.57 -8.50
C SER A 70 -9.53 10.77 -9.19
N GLY A 71 -8.82 11.39 -10.15
CA GLY A 71 -9.22 12.67 -10.75
C GLY A 71 -9.15 13.85 -9.77
N VAL A 72 -8.49 13.68 -8.62
CA VAL A 72 -8.33 14.75 -7.61
C VAL A 72 -6.95 15.38 -7.78
N PRO A 73 -6.86 16.72 -7.85
CA PRO A 73 -5.58 17.41 -7.92
C PRO A 73 -4.67 17.02 -6.75
N LEU A 74 -3.39 16.86 -7.03
CA LEU A 74 -2.41 16.43 -6.03
C LEU A 74 -2.35 17.37 -4.81
N GLU A 75 -2.53 18.65 -5.02
CA GLU A 75 -2.55 19.68 -3.97
C GLU A 75 -3.68 19.43 -2.96
N GLU A 76 -4.82 18.91 -3.42
CA GLU A 76 -5.95 18.54 -2.57
C GLU A 76 -5.72 17.21 -1.85
N LEU A 77 -4.95 16.29 -2.46
CA LEU A 77 -4.66 14.98 -1.87
C LEU A 77 -3.59 15.05 -0.77
N ARG A 78 -2.55 15.84 -0.97
CA ARG A 78 -1.38 15.91 -0.07
C ARG A 78 -1.70 16.10 1.40
N PRO A 79 -2.64 16.96 1.82
CA PRO A 79 -3.00 17.10 3.24
C PRO A 79 -3.51 15.82 3.88
N TYR A 80 -4.01 14.89 3.09
CA TYR A 80 -4.59 13.61 3.56
C TYR A 80 -3.65 12.42 3.43
N LEU A 81 -2.50 12.61 2.77
CA LEU A 81 -1.50 11.58 2.63
C LEU A 81 -0.56 11.56 3.85
N PHE A 82 -0.20 10.39 4.29
CA PHE A 82 0.89 10.22 5.23
C PHE A 82 1.89 9.21 4.66
N LEU A 83 3.15 9.44 4.97
CA LEU A 83 4.26 8.65 4.44
C LEU A 83 4.98 7.98 5.60
N LYS A 84 5.18 6.68 5.48
CA LYS A 84 5.97 5.89 6.43
C LYS A 84 7.10 5.20 5.69
N ARG A 85 8.21 4.97 6.39
CA ARG A 85 9.40 4.36 5.79
C ARG A 85 9.86 3.17 6.61
N ASP A 86 10.41 2.21 5.91
CA ASP A 86 11.19 1.13 6.49
C ASP A 86 10.45 0.47 7.68
N ARG A 87 11.01 0.58 8.87
CA ARG A 87 10.45 0.00 10.09
C ARG A 87 9.06 0.55 10.46
N ASP A 88 8.84 1.86 10.28
CA ASP A 88 7.56 2.49 10.65
C ASP A 88 6.42 2.02 9.75
N ALA A 89 6.72 1.77 8.48
CA ALA A 89 5.77 1.19 7.55
C ALA A 89 5.41 -0.25 7.91
N THR A 90 6.42 -1.04 8.26
CA THR A 90 6.20 -2.42 8.73
C THR A 90 5.39 -2.45 10.03
N TRP A 91 5.71 -1.58 10.97
CA TRP A 91 4.96 -1.42 12.21
C TRP A 91 3.50 -1.05 11.96
N HIS A 92 3.28 -0.11 11.04
CA HIS A 92 1.93 0.31 10.68
C HIS A 92 1.14 -0.85 10.07
N LEU A 93 1.71 -1.59 9.11
CA LEU A 93 1.07 -2.76 8.53
C LEU A 93 0.70 -3.82 9.58
N LEU A 94 1.58 -4.08 10.53
CA LEU A 94 1.30 -5.02 11.62
C LEU A 94 0.15 -4.54 12.52
N ARG A 95 0.11 -3.25 12.84
CA ARG A 95 -1.02 -2.64 13.58
C ARG A 95 -2.32 -2.78 12.82
N VAL A 96 -2.30 -2.48 11.52
CA VAL A 96 -3.47 -2.63 10.65
C VAL A 96 -3.92 -4.08 10.61
N ALA A 97 -3.01 -5.02 10.35
CA ALA A 97 -3.32 -6.45 10.26
C ALA A 97 -3.87 -7.04 11.56
N SER A 98 -3.47 -6.49 12.71
CA SER A 98 -3.98 -6.89 14.03
C SER A 98 -5.29 -6.19 14.43
N GLY A 99 -5.84 -5.32 13.57
CA GLY A 99 -7.06 -4.57 13.85
C GLY A 99 -6.90 -3.45 14.88
N LEU A 100 -5.68 -3.12 15.30
CA LEU A 100 -5.41 -2.05 16.26
C LEU A 100 -5.61 -0.64 15.70
N ASP A 101 -5.69 -0.53 14.38
CA ASP A 101 -5.93 0.73 13.65
C ASP A 101 -7.33 0.78 13.03
N SER A 102 -8.22 -0.11 13.42
CA SER A 102 -9.61 -0.19 12.98
C SER A 102 -10.54 0.58 13.90
N LEU A 103 -11.71 1.01 13.38
CA LEU A 103 -12.77 1.65 14.19
C LEU A 103 -13.24 0.74 15.33
N VAL A 104 -13.32 -0.55 15.06
CA VAL A 104 -13.60 -1.59 16.05
C VAL A 104 -12.31 -2.37 16.27
N MET A 105 -11.71 -2.21 17.44
CA MET A 105 -10.44 -2.88 17.75
C MET A 105 -10.59 -4.41 17.67
N GLY A 106 -9.67 -5.04 16.95
CA GLY A 106 -9.62 -6.49 16.81
C GLY A 106 -10.56 -7.06 15.75
N GLU A 107 -11.07 -6.25 14.83
CA GLU A 107 -11.89 -6.70 13.71
C GLU A 107 -11.09 -7.70 12.83
N GLY A 108 -11.61 -8.93 12.72
CA GLY A 108 -10.93 -10.00 11.98
C GLY A 108 -10.94 -9.81 10.45
N GLN A 109 -11.80 -8.96 9.91
CA GLN A 109 -11.94 -8.74 8.47
C GLN A 109 -10.68 -8.14 7.86
N ILE A 110 -10.04 -7.20 8.55
CA ILE A 110 -8.82 -6.54 8.05
C ILE A 110 -7.67 -7.53 7.83
N LEU A 111 -7.54 -8.55 8.68
CA LEU A 111 -6.52 -9.58 8.49
C LEU A 111 -6.77 -10.40 7.23
N ALA A 112 -8.03 -10.69 6.91
CA ALA A 112 -8.40 -11.38 5.67
C ALA A 112 -8.06 -10.51 4.44
N GLN A 113 -8.35 -9.22 4.49
CA GLN A 113 -8.01 -8.25 3.43
C GLN A 113 -6.50 -8.11 3.24
N VAL A 114 -5.73 -8.00 4.33
CA VAL A 114 -4.25 -7.99 4.25
C VAL A 114 -3.70 -9.28 3.65
N LYS A 115 -4.35 -10.42 3.91
CA LYS A 115 -3.99 -11.69 3.25
C LYS A 115 -4.36 -11.72 1.76
N ALA A 116 -5.48 -11.10 1.37
CA ALA A 116 -5.90 -11.01 -0.02
C ALA A 116 -4.93 -10.18 -0.87
N VAL A 117 -4.37 -9.10 -0.34
CA VAL A 117 -3.31 -8.30 -0.97
C VAL A 117 -2.16 -9.15 -1.50
N ARG A 118 -1.82 -10.22 -0.79
CA ARG A 118 -0.78 -11.17 -1.15
C ARG A 118 -1.08 -11.95 -2.44
N SER A 119 -2.36 -12.19 -2.75
CA SER A 119 -2.79 -13.02 -3.87
C SER A 119 -2.83 -12.26 -5.20
N CYS A 120 -2.76 -10.93 -5.15
CA CYS A 120 -2.94 -10.06 -6.31
C CYS A 120 -1.66 -9.80 -7.12
N ARG A 121 -0.56 -10.49 -6.82
CA ARG A 121 0.72 -10.26 -7.51
C ARG A 121 0.76 -10.93 -8.87
N PRO A 122 0.94 -10.19 -9.99
CA PRO A 122 1.38 -10.79 -11.24
C PRO A 122 2.85 -11.18 -11.09
N LEU A 123 3.15 -12.48 -11.23
CA LEU A 123 4.52 -12.99 -11.28
C LEU A 123 5.09 -12.82 -12.69
N PRO A 124 6.15 -12.04 -12.90
CA PRO A 124 7.01 -12.31 -14.04
C PRO A 124 7.75 -13.62 -13.78
N LEU A 125 7.64 -14.56 -14.73
CA LEU A 125 8.17 -15.92 -14.68
C LEU A 125 9.70 -16.02 -14.81
N SER A 126 10.46 -15.03 -14.43
CA SER A 126 11.93 -15.11 -14.48
C SER A 126 12.55 -14.30 -13.38
N VAL A 127 12.99 -14.96 -12.40
CA VAL A 127 14.15 -14.80 -11.54
C VAL A 127 13.84 -15.37 -10.15
N ASP A 128 14.75 -16.16 -9.59
CA ASP A 128 14.84 -16.62 -8.20
C ASP A 128 14.91 -15.46 -7.18
N ARG A 129 13.85 -14.65 -7.10
CA ARG A 129 13.72 -13.64 -6.05
C ARG A 129 12.81 -14.18 -4.95
N PRO A 130 13.23 -14.13 -3.69
CA PRO A 130 12.36 -14.52 -2.61
C PRO A 130 11.06 -13.72 -2.69
N ARG A 131 9.95 -14.42 -2.66
CA ARG A 131 8.59 -13.88 -2.71
C ARG A 131 8.42 -12.91 -1.54
N ALA A 132 8.55 -11.63 -1.79
CA ALA A 132 8.68 -10.61 -0.76
C ALA A 132 7.50 -10.58 0.23
N LEU A 133 6.27 -10.81 -0.24
CA LEU A 133 5.12 -10.94 0.66
C LEU A 133 4.91 -12.35 1.23
N ASP A 134 5.49 -13.39 0.62
CA ASP A 134 5.35 -14.78 1.11
C ASP A 134 6.17 -15.08 2.35
N THR A 135 7.25 -14.35 2.54
CA THR A 135 8.17 -14.61 3.65
C THR A 135 8.52 -13.37 4.44
N ALA A 136 8.41 -12.18 3.86
CA ALA A 136 8.96 -10.98 4.44
C ALA A 136 8.08 -10.34 5.50
N VAL A 137 6.76 -10.28 5.34
CA VAL A 137 5.89 -9.75 6.40
C VAL A 137 5.95 -10.62 7.66
N TRP A 138 6.23 -11.92 7.50
CA TRP A 138 6.29 -12.86 8.62
C TRP A 138 7.70 -13.31 9.00
N ARG A 139 8.68 -13.22 8.09
CA ARG A 139 10.09 -13.58 8.38
C ARG A 139 10.99 -12.38 8.63
N SER A 140 10.62 -11.19 8.20
CA SER A 140 11.44 -9.99 8.37
C SER A 140 10.91 -8.99 9.39
N ALA A 141 10.19 -9.45 10.40
CA ALA A 141 10.37 -8.86 11.73
C ALA A 141 11.85 -8.93 12.14
N LEU A 142 12.73 -9.50 11.31
CA LEU A 142 14.16 -9.72 11.53
C LEU A 142 15.01 -9.08 10.40
N PRO A 143 16.23 -8.74 10.71
CA PRO A 143 16.93 -7.54 10.29
C PRO A 143 17.54 -7.63 8.90
N ALA A 144 17.15 -6.79 8.01
CA ALA A 144 17.83 -6.33 6.80
C ALA A 144 16.82 -6.09 5.65
N LEU A 145 16.18 -5.31 5.76
CA LEU A 145 15.16 -4.36 5.39
C LEU A 145 15.44 -3.51 4.18
N ARG A 146 14.88 -3.92 3.08
CA ARG A 146 14.70 -3.08 1.90
C ARG A 146 13.25 -2.60 1.71
N TRP A 147 12.40 -2.72 2.72
CA TRP A 147 11.04 -2.22 2.63
C TRP A 147 11.01 -0.72 2.83
N ARG A 148 10.77 -0.02 1.75
CA ARG A 148 10.42 1.39 1.79
C ARG A 148 8.93 1.43 1.48
N ALA A 149 8.09 1.51 2.51
CA ALA A 149 6.67 1.68 2.32
C ALA A 149 6.33 3.15 2.17
N TYR A 150 5.48 3.43 1.20
CA TYR A 150 4.88 4.72 0.95
C TYR A 150 3.37 4.54 1.18
N LEU A 151 2.80 5.39 2.00
CA LEU A 151 1.38 5.36 2.34
C LEU A 151 0.72 6.64 1.93
#